data_a4f2b210b1db4cb5f274c9b64832cb5e
#
_entry.id   a4f2b210b1db4cb5f274c9b64832cb5e
#
_cell.length_a   1.000
_cell.length_b   1.000
_cell.length_c   1.000
_cell.angle_alpha   90.00
_cell.angle_beta   90.00
_cell.angle_gamma   90.00
#
_symmetry.space_group_name_H-M   'P 1'
#
loop_
_entity.id
_entity.type
_entity.pdbx_description
1 polymer ?
#
loop_
_entity_poly.entity_id
_entity_poly.type
_entity_poly.pdbx_seq_one_letter_code
_entity_poly.pdbx_strand_id
1 'polypeptide(L)'
;EAMDLYGSDKPDTRFEMKITELADVFAGTEFKIFKSILDGGGVVRAINAKGFATITTGQMNRLNEIAVQAGLPVKNLAFIKLEGGEYKSPLWKIFSESEKEAVTKTMNLEEGDIVFFAAGSRDSVSTILGRVRSECAVMQGLNEGSDKFNFLWVVDFPLLAQDEESGDWFAVHHPFTRPHADDMELLEKGDFANVRAEAYDVVLNGYELGGGSIRIHEKDLQAKMFEVLGVTPEEQQIKFAHILDAFRFGAPPHGGLALGLDRIAMLVSGEDSIREVIAFPKNNKGADLMAQSPCEIGMKELREAYVQSTYKKKAEEPAK
;
A
#
# COMPACT_ATOMS: atom_id res chain seq x y z
N GLU A 1 -9.91 -7.59 1.62
CA GLU A 1 -10.10 -7.99 0.21
C GLU A 1 -9.15 -7.24 -0.73
N ALA A 2 -9.02 -5.91 -0.60
CA ALA A 2 -8.12 -5.12 -1.45
C ALA A 2 -6.67 -5.61 -1.34
N MET A 3 -6.16 -5.80 -0.13
CA MET A 3 -4.82 -6.33 0.11
C MET A 3 -4.70 -7.82 -0.24
N ASP A 4 -5.69 -8.62 0.10
CA ASP A 4 -5.63 -10.08 -0.11
C ASP A 4 -5.72 -10.49 -1.57
N LEU A 5 -6.57 -9.83 -2.35
CA LEU A 5 -6.81 -10.20 -3.73
C LEU A 5 -5.96 -9.41 -4.74
N TYR A 6 -5.53 -8.20 -4.37
CA TYR A 6 -4.85 -7.30 -5.31
C TYR A 6 -3.51 -6.76 -4.79
N GLY A 7 -3.23 -6.91 -3.48
CA GLY A 7 -1.99 -6.46 -2.84
C GLY A 7 -1.82 -4.94 -2.84
N SER A 8 -2.93 -4.20 -2.82
CA SER A 8 -2.96 -2.74 -2.86
C SER A 8 -4.25 -2.21 -2.22
N ASP A 9 -4.14 -1.10 -1.50
CA ASP A 9 -5.26 -0.29 -1.01
C ASP A 9 -6.00 0.49 -2.11
N LYS A 10 -5.46 0.50 -3.34
CA LYS A 10 -6.03 1.14 -4.53
C LYS A 10 -5.93 0.20 -5.75
N PRO A 11 -6.68 -0.91 -5.75
CA PRO A 11 -6.57 -1.92 -6.79
C PRO A 11 -7.07 -1.43 -8.14
N ASP A 12 -6.35 -1.78 -9.21
CA ASP A 12 -6.87 -1.70 -10.57
C ASP A 12 -7.62 -3.00 -10.88
N THR A 13 -8.92 -2.89 -11.06
CA THR A 13 -9.82 -4.02 -11.32
C THR A 13 -10.23 -4.16 -12.78
N ARG A 14 -9.56 -3.44 -13.70
CA ARG A 14 -9.82 -3.56 -15.15
C ARG A 14 -9.34 -4.90 -15.73
N PHE A 15 -8.45 -5.58 -15.02
CA PHE A 15 -7.94 -6.91 -15.37
C PHE A 15 -8.01 -7.85 -14.15
N GLU A 16 -8.11 -9.15 -14.39
CA GLU A 16 -8.26 -10.16 -13.33
C GLU A 16 -6.95 -10.35 -12.55
N MET A 17 -6.15 -11.32 -12.77
CA MET A 17 -4.85 -11.60 -12.11
C MET A 17 -4.89 -11.42 -10.58
N LYS A 18 -5.86 -12.06 -9.91
CA LYS A 18 -5.98 -12.00 -8.46
C LYS A 18 -4.90 -12.80 -7.77
N ILE A 19 -4.48 -12.33 -6.59
CA ILE A 19 -3.63 -13.09 -5.68
C ILE A 19 -4.42 -14.28 -5.14
N THR A 20 -3.83 -15.46 -5.20
CA THR A 20 -4.45 -16.72 -4.76
C THR A 20 -3.65 -17.30 -3.62
N GLU A 21 -4.33 -17.70 -2.55
CA GLU A 21 -3.74 -18.41 -1.40
C GLU A 21 -3.47 -19.87 -1.76
N LEU A 22 -2.28 -20.34 -1.43
CA LEU A 22 -1.82 -21.71 -1.72
C LEU A 22 -1.36 -22.47 -0.45
N ALA A 23 -1.65 -21.96 0.74
CA ALA A 23 -1.26 -22.61 1.99
C ALA A 23 -1.78 -24.06 2.07
N ASP A 24 -3.04 -24.30 1.69
CA ASP A 24 -3.64 -25.64 1.68
C ASP A 24 -2.96 -26.58 0.68
N VAL A 25 -2.50 -26.07 -0.45
CA VAL A 25 -1.77 -26.84 -1.46
C VAL A 25 -0.45 -27.37 -0.91
N PHE A 26 0.20 -26.55 -0.09
CA PHE A 26 1.53 -26.83 0.47
C PHE A 26 1.52 -27.24 1.95
N ALA A 27 0.35 -27.54 2.54
CA ALA A 27 0.23 -27.92 3.95
C ALA A 27 1.09 -29.14 4.34
N GLY A 28 1.37 -30.05 3.39
CA GLY A 28 2.19 -31.25 3.58
C GLY A 28 3.51 -31.23 2.82
N THR A 29 3.98 -30.05 2.39
CA THR A 29 5.12 -29.94 1.49
C THR A 29 6.45 -30.37 2.13
N GLU A 30 7.26 -31.05 1.36
CA GLU A 30 8.67 -31.35 1.71
C GLU A 30 9.63 -30.22 1.29
N PHE A 31 9.14 -29.20 0.57
CA PHE A 31 9.95 -28.05 0.19
C PHE A 31 10.23 -27.17 1.42
N LYS A 32 11.45 -27.28 1.94
CA LYS A 32 11.87 -26.74 3.24
C LYS A 32 11.53 -25.27 3.43
N ILE A 33 11.62 -24.44 2.37
CA ILE A 33 11.37 -23.00 2.44
C ILE A 33 9.88 -22.76 2.74
N PHE A 34 8.98 -23.34 1.94
CA PHE A 34 7.54 -23.18 2.14
C PHE A 34 7.09 -23.78 3.46
N LYS A 35 7.59 -24.97 3.79
CA LYS A 35 7.31 -25.63 5.06
C LYS A 35 7.67 -24.74 6.25
N SER A 36 8.88 -24.20 6.29
CA SER A 36 9.33 -23.34 7.39
C SER A 36 8.48 -22.07 7.55
N ILE A 37 8.04 -21.48 6.42
CA ILE A 37 7.19 -20.29 6.42
C ILE A 37 5.80 -20.62 6.94
N LEU A 38 5.19 -21.70 6.45
CA LEU A 38 3.86 -22.13 6.88
C LEU A 38 3.84 -22.56 8.34
N ASP A 39 4.84 -23.32 8.80
CA ASP A 39 5.00 -23.73 10.20
C ASP A 39 5.19 -22.50 11.13
N GLY A 40 5.74 -21.41 10.60
CA GLY A 40 5.89 -20.12 11.29
C GLY A 40 4.65 -19.22 11.24
N GLY A 41 3.52 -19.70 10.69
CA GLY A 41 2.29 -18.91 10.56
C GLY A 41 2.28 -17.92 9.38
N GLY A 42 3.23 -18.03 8.47
CA GLY A 42 3.27 -17.27 7.23
C GLY A 42 2.35 -17.87 6.15
N VAL A 43 2.37 -17.27 4.97
CA VAL A 43 1.54 -17.66 3.82
C VAL A 43 2.40 -17.99 2.59
N VAL A 44 1.84 -18.80 1.69
CA VAL A 44 2.35 -19.01 0.32
C VAL A 44 1.24 -18.59 -0.64
N ARG A 45 1.52 -17.59 -1.46
CA ARG A 45 0.55 -17.01 -2.40
C ARG A 45 1.15 -16.89 -3.78
N ALA A 46 0.29 -16.79 -4.79
CA ALA A 46 0.72 -16.64 -6.17
C ALA A 46 -0.25 -15.78 -6.99
N ILE A 47 0.25 -15.28 -8.13
CA ILE A 47 -0.56 -14.69 -9.20
C ILE A 47 -0.30 -15.44 -10.49
N ASN A 48 -1.30 -15.56 -11.35
CA ASN A 48 -1.17 -16.11 -12.69
C ASN A 48 -1.25 -15.01 -13.73
N ALA A 49 -0.14 -14.69 -14.39
CA ALA A 49 -0.10 -13.80 -15.54
C ALA A 49 -0.41 -14.61 -16.80
N LYS A 50 -1.67 -14.60 -17.20
CA LYS A 50 -2.21 -15.32 -18.35
C LYS A 50 -1.53 -14.89 -19.64
N GLY A 51 -1.12 -15.87 -20.48
CA GLY A 51 -0.50 -15.63 -21.77
C GLY A 51 0.89 -14.96 -21.72
N PHE A 52 1.56 -14.88 -20.56
CA PHE A 52 2.82 -14.16 -20.39
C PHE A 52 4.06 -15.05 -20.23
N ALA A 53 3.99 -16.34 -20.59
CA ALA A 53 5.13 -17.26 -20.54
C ALA A 53 6.30 -16.83 -21.45
N THR A 54 6.03 -16.05 -22.49
CA THR A 54 7.04 -15.50 -23.42
C THR A 54 7.80 -14.29 -22.86
N ILE A 55 7.65 -14.01 -21.55
CA ILE A 55 8.36 -12.92 -20.86
C ILE A 55 9.86 -12.96 -21.17
N THR A 56 10.42 -11.81 -21.55
CA THR A 56 11.85 -11.66 -21.86
C THR A 56 12.69 -11.61 -20.58
N THR A 57 13.98 -11.89 -20.71
CA THR A 57 14.93 -11.76 -19.57
C THR A 57 14.94 -10.34 -18.98
N GLY A 58 14.83 -9.31 -19.83
CA GLY A 58 14.78 -7.92 -19.36
C GLY A 58 13.56 -7.63 -18.53
N GLN A 59 12.39 -8.10 -18.97
CA GLN A 59 11.13 -7.97 -18.21
C GLN A 59 11.18 -8.76 -16.89
N MET A 60 11.72 -9.97 -16.90
CA MET A 60 11.91 -10.76 -15.67
C MET A 60 12.84 -10.06 -14.68
N ASN A 61 13.94 -9.47 -15.13
CA ASN A 61 14.84 -8.71 -14.27
C ASN A 61 14.11 -7.50 -13.65
N ARG A 62 13.29 -6.81 -14.43
CA ARG A 62 12.50 -5.69 -13.94
C ARG A 62 11.49 -6.13 -12.86
N LEU A 63 10.79 -7.26 -13.05
CA LEU A 63 9.90 -7.83 -12.02
C LEU A 63 10.66 -8.20 -10.74
N ASN A 64 11.85 -8.77 -10.88
CA ASN A 64 12.72 -9.07 -9.73
C ASN A 64 13.13 -7.82 -8.95
N GLU A 65 13.50 -6.74 -9.64
CA GLU A 65 13.83 -5.46 -9.02
C GLU A 65 12.64 -4.88 -8.25
N ILE A 66 11.46 -4.89 -8.85
CA ILE A 66 10.22 -4.41 -8.23
C ILE A 66 9.87 -5.24 -6.99
N ALA A 67 9.97 -6.56 -7.08
CA ALA A 67 9.70 -7.44 -5.96
C ALA A 67 10.67 -7.21 -4.79
N VAL A 68 11.97 -7.02 -5.07
CA VAL A 68 12.99 -6.69 -4.06
C VAL A 68 12.70 -5.32 -3.43
N GLN A 69 12.35 -4.32 -4.22
CA GLN A 69 11.94 -3.00 -3.70
C GLN A 69 10.67 -3.06 -2.85
N ALA A 70 9.80 -4.04 -3.11
CA ALA A 70 8.60 -4.30 -2.33
C ALA A 70 8.84 -5.15 -1.08
N GLY A 71 10.08 -5.56 -0.81
CA GLY A 71 10.46 -6.31 0.39
C GLY A 71 10.73 -7.81 0.18
N LEU A 72 10.84 -8.28 -1.07
CA LEU A 72 11.23 -9.68 -1.31
C LEU A 72 12.65 -9.93 -0.76
N PRO A 73 12.84 -10.90 0.16
CA PRO A 73 14.12 -11.11 0.84
C PRO A 73 15.18 -11.81 -0.04
N VAL A 74 14.82 -12.22 -1.25
CA VAL A 74 15.69 -12.91 -2.22
C VAL A 74 15.74 -12.13 -3.53
N LYS A 75 16.81 -12.37 -4.33
CA LYS A 75 17.03 -11.61 -5.57
C LYS A 75 16.04 -11.91 -6.70
N ASN A 76 15.43 -13.09 -6.69
CA ASN A 76 14.61 -13.56 -7.80
C ASN A 76 13.27 -14.04 -7.30
N LEU A 77 12.21 -13.65 -8.01
CA LEU A 77 10.88 -14.21 -7.85
C LEU A 77 10.88 -15.70 -8.22
N ALA A 78 10.21 -16.48 -7.41
CA ALA A 78 9.89 -17.85 -7.74
C ALA A 78 8.77 -17.89 -8.79
N PHE A 79 8.91 -18.70 -9.82
CA PHE A 79 7.91 -18.80 -10.88
C PHE A 79 7.80 -20.22 -11.47
N ILE A 80 6.67 -20.47 -12.11
CA ILE A 80 6.43 -21.64 -12.97
C ILE A 80 5.82 -21.10 -14.27
N LYS A 81 6.35 -21.51 -15.42
CA LYS A 81 5.71 -21.22 -16.70
C LYS A 81 5.42 -22.49 -17.49
N LEU A 82 4.29 -22.50 -18.19
CA LEU A 82 3.90 -23.56 -19.11
C LEU A 82 4.07 -23.05 -20.54
N GLU A 83 5.02 -23.62 -21.27
CA GLU A 83 5.38 -23.19 -22.61
C GLU A 83 5.84 -24.37 -23.47
N GLY A 84 5.15 -24.59 -24.58
CA GLY A 84 5.41 -25.72 -25.50
C GLY A 84 5.04 -27.07 -24.90
N GLY A 85 4.02 -27.13 -24.04
CA GLY A 85 3.60 -28.33 -23.32
C GLY A 85 4.51 -28.73 -22.17
N GLU A 86 5.51 -27.91 -21.83
CA GLU A 86 6.48 -28.19 -20.79
C GLU A 86 6.44 -27.16 -19.65
N TYR A 87 6.53 -27.65 -18.42
CA TYR A 87 6.66 -26.79 -17.23
C TYR A 87 8.13 -26.39 -17.03
N LYS A 88 8.43 -25.11 -17.17
CA LYS A 88 9.77 -24.55 -17.04
C LYS A 88 9.90 -23.83 -15.70
N SER A 89 10.54 -24.48 -14.72
CA SER A 89 10.79 -23.90 -13.40
C SER A 89 11.75 -24.78 -12.59
N PRO A 90 12.64 -24.18 -11.79
CA PRO A 90 13.38 -24.92 -10.76
C PRO A 90 12.44 -25.53 -9.71
N LEU A 91 11.35 -24.84 -9.34
CA LEU A 91 10.38 -25.29 -8.33
C LEU A 91 9.61 -26.53 -8.79
N TRP A 92 9.28 -26.63 -10.08
CA TRP A 92 8.51 -27.76 -10.61
C TRP A 92 9.15 -29.11 -10.36
N LYS A 93 10.48 -29.14 -10.28
CA LYS A 93 11.24 -30.37 -10.00
C LYS A 93 11.20 -30.78 -8.52
N ILE A 94 10.89 -29.83 -7.64
CA ILE A 94 10.88 -30.03 -6.19
C ILE A 94 9.49 -30.46 -5.71
N PHE A 95 8.44 -29.99 -6.37
CA PHE A 95 7.05 -30.27 -6.02
C PHE A 95 6.70 -31.74 -6.26
N SER A 96 5.96 -32.34 -5.34
CA SER A 96 5.33 -33.64 -5.50
C SER A 96 4.29 -33.62 -6.63
N GLU A 97 3.90 -34.77 -7.14
CA GLU A 97 2.89 -34.84 -8.20
C GLU A 97 1.53 -34.27 -7.73
N SER A 98 1.16 -34.52 -6.48
CA SER A 98 -0.07 -33.95 -5.91
C SER A 98 -0.04 -32.43 -5.80
N GLU A 99 1.11 -31.85 -5.43
CA GLU A 99 1.28 -30.38 -5.41
C GLU A 99 1.25 -29.78 -6.81
N LYS A 100 1.86 -30.44 -7.80
CA LYS A 100 1.83 -30.04 -9.21
C LYS A 100 0.40 -29.99 -9.75
N GLU A 101 -0.38 -31.04 -9.51
CA GLU A 101 -1.79 -31.10 -9.91
C GLU A 101 -2.61 -30.02 -9.20
N ALA A 102 -2.41 -29.86 -7.89
CA ALA A 102 -3.13 -28.88 -7.10
C ALA A 102 -2.80 -27.44 -7.51
N VAL A 103 -1.52 -27.10 -7.74
CA VAL A 103 -1.10 -25.77 -8.24
C VAL A 103 -1.71 -25.52 -9.63
N THR A 104 -1.60 -26.47 -10.55
CA THR A 104 -2.15 -26.35 -11.91
C THR A 104 -3.65 -26.06 -11.86
N LYS A 105 -4.41 -26.79 -11.03
CA LYS A 105 -5.85 -26.62 -10.88
C LYS A 105 -6.21 -25.31 -10.20
N THR A 106 -5.58 -25.00 -9.05
CA THR A 106 -5.91 -23.81 -8.25
C THR A 106 -5.58 -22.52 -8.98
N MET A 107 -4.44 -22.49 -9.70
CA MET A 107 -4.04 -21.33 -10.48
C MET A 107 -4.69 -21.29 -11.87
N ASN A 108 -5.47 -22.30 -12.24
CA ASN A 108 -6.00 -22.46 -13.60
C ASN A 108 -4.91 -22.25 -14.65
N LEU A 109 -3.80 -22.99 -14.51
CA LEU A 109 -2.60 -22.81 -15.33
C LEU A 109 -2.78 -23.46 -16.69
N GLU A 110 -2.65 -22.65 -17.74
CA GLU A 110 -2.84 -23.04 -19.14
C GLU A 110 -1.56 -22.80 -19.95
N GLU A 111 -1.53 -23.36 -21.17
CA GLU A 111 -0.42 -23.12 -22.10
C GLU A 111 -0.23 -21.62 -22.36
N GLY A 112 1.01 -21.15 -22.22
CA GLY A 112 1.37 -19.75 -22.38
C GLY A 112 1.34 -18.93 -21.08
N ASP A 113 0.95 -19.52 -19.94
CA ASP A 113 0.86 -18.81 -18.65
C ASP A 113 2.18 -18.81 -17.88
N ILE A 114 2.35 -17.81 -17.00
CA ILE A 114 3.40 -17.80 -15.99
C ILE A 114 2.78 -17.46 -14.62
N VAL A 115 3.10 -18.28 -13.61
CA VAL A 115 2.69 -18.09 -12.22
C VAL A 115 3.88 -17.59 -11.42
N PHE A 116 3.72 -16.49 -10.70
CA PHE A 116 4.71 -15.95 -9.77
C PHE A 116 4.30 -16.24 -8.33
N PHE A 117 5.25 -16.65 -7.50
CA PHE A 117 5.04 -17.02 -6.10
C PHE A 117 5.76 -16.06 -5.17
N ALA A 118 5.14 -15.80 -4.03
CA ALA A 118 5.79 -15.22 -2.87
C ALA A 118 5.36 -15.96 -1.60
N ALA A 119 6.28 -16.01 -0.61
CA ALA A 119 6.05 -16.67 0.66
C ALA A 119 6.70 -15.86 1.78
N GLY A 120 5.99 -15.72 2.92
CA GLY A 120 6.40 -14.90 4.06
C GLY A 120 5.22 -14.45 4.91
N SER A 121 5.32 -13.27 5.56
CA SER A 121 4.18 -12.67 6.24
C SER A 121 3.10 -12.25 5.25
N ARG A 122 1.83 -12.29 5.67
CA ARG A 122 0.68 -11.98 4.81
C ARG A 122 0.80 -10.62 4.12
N ASP A 123 1.15 -9.59 4.87
CA ASP A 123 1.23 -8.22 4.37
C ASP A 123 2.38 -8.02 3.37
N SER A 124 3.57 -8.55 3.69
CA SER A 124 4.73 -8.50 2.79
C SER A 124 4.44 -9.22 1.47
N VAL A 125 3.89 -10.43 1.54
CA VAL A 125 3.54 -11.23 0.35
C VAL A 125 2.49 -10.54 -0.50
N SER A 126 1.45 -9.96 0.11
CA SER A 126 0.43 -9.20 -0.60
C SER A 126 1.04 -7.99 -1.32
N THR A 127 1.86 -7.21 -0.64
CA THR A 127 2.53 -6.03 -1.21
C THR A 127 3.44 -6.40 -2.38
N ILE A 128 4.25 -7.46 -2.23
CA ILE A 128 5.15 -7.94 -3.29
C ILE A 128 4.35 -8.37 -4.52
N LEU A 129 3.36 -9.25 -4.33
CA LEU A 129 2.56 -9.74 -5.46
C LEU A 129 1.69 -8.65 -6.08
N GLY A 130 1.19 -7.69 -5.31
CA GLY A 130 0.46 -6.53 -5.83
C GLY A 130 1.31 -5.66 -6.75
N ARG A 131 2.57 -5.40 -6.39
CA ARG A 131 3.52 -4.68 -7.24
C ARG A 131 3.86 -5.46 -8.51
N VAL A 132 4.14 -6.75 -8.39
CA VAL A 132 4.39 -7.64 -9.54
C VAL A 132 3.17 -7.72 -10.46
N ARG A 133 1.97 -7.83 -9.90
CA ARG A 133 0.69 -7.82 -10.60
C ARG A 133 0.52 -6.58 -11.48
N SER A 134 0.73 -5.41 -10.88
CA SER A 134 0.58 -4.13 -11.58
C SER A 134 1.59 -3.98 -12.72
N GLU A 135 2.85 -4.37 -12.50
CA GLU A 135 3.88 -4.31 -13.53
C GLU A 135 3.65 -5.34 -14.65
N CYS A 136 3.18 -6.54 -14.32
CA CYS A 136 2.78 -7.52 -15.34
C CYS A 136 1.66 -6.96 -16.24
N ALA A 137 0.69 -6.26 -15.67
CA ALA A 137 -0.39 -5.64 -16.44
C ALA A 137 0.14 -4.56 -17.41
N VAL A 138 1.07 -3.74 -16.96
CA VAL A 138 1.74 -2.74 -17.81
C VAL A 138 2.54 -3.42 -18.93
N MET A 139 3.36 -4.43 -18.60
CA MET A 139 4.17 -5.14 -19.59
C MET A 139 3.36 -5.88 -20.65
N GLN A 140 2.14 -6.31 -20.31
CA GLN A 140 1.21 -6.99 -21.21
C GLN A 140 0.27 -6.02 -21.93
N GLY A 141 0.28 -4.72 -21.59
CA GLY A 141 -0.64 -3.74 -22.16
C GLY A 141 -2.12 -4.02 -21.83
N LEU A 142 -2.43 -4.65 -20.67
CA LEU A 142 -3.79 -5.13 -20.37
C LEU A 142 -4.83 -4.01 -20.29
N ASN A 143 -4.38 -2.77 -20.05
CA ASN A 143 -5.25 -1.61 -19.94
C ASN A 143 -5.11 -0.62 -21.09
N GLU A 144 -4.27 -0.92 -22.09
CA GLU A 144 -4.08 -0.05 -23.25
C GLU A 144 -5.37 0.09 -24.06
N GLY A 145 -5.75 1.33 -24.35
CA GLY A 145 -6.98 1.65 -25.08
C GLY A 145 -8.29 1.30 -24.36
N SER A 146 -8.23 1.07 -23.05
CA SER A 146 -9.42 0.76 -22.25
C SER A 146 -10.16 2.04 -21.84
N ASP A 147 -11.40 2.18 -22.29
CA ASP A 147 -12.33 3.25 -21.87
C ASP A 147 -13.08 2.91 -20.57
N LYS A 148 -12.65 1.87 -19.84
CA LYS A 148 -13.33 1.42 -18.62
C LYS A 148 -12.96 2.30 -17.43
N PHE A 149 -13.96 2.77 -16.73
CA PHE A 149 -13.86 3.46 -15.43
C PHE A 149 -14.43 2.56 -14.34
N ASN A 150 -13.56 1.78 -13.71
CA ASN A 150 -13.94 0.84 -12.65
C ASN A 150 -13.80 1.52 -11.29
N PHE A 151 -14.88 2.17 -10.83
CA PHE A 151 -14.95 2.75 -9.49
C PHE A 151 -15.17 1.66 -8.44
N LEU A 152 -14.51 1.82 -7.31
CA LEU A 152 -14.74 1.00 -6.13
C LEU A 152 -14.51 1.81 -4.85
N TRP A 153 -15.10 1.34 -3.77
CA TRP A 153 -14.81 1.82 -2.42
C TRP A 153 -13.87 0.83 -1.73
N VAL A 154 -12.86 1.37 -1.06
CA VAL A 154 -12.07 0.65 -0.08
C VAL A 154 -12.50 1.13 1.29
N VAL A 155 -12.88 0.21 2.16
CA VAL A 155 -13.43 0.48 3.50
C VAL A 155 -12.76 -0.44 4.52
N ASP A 156 -13.14 -0.32 5.78
CA ASP A 156 -12.63 -1.19 6.86
C ASP A 156 -11.09 -1.15 7.00
N PHE A 157 -10.51 0.03 6.84
CA PHE A 157 -9.10 0.25 7.12
C PHE A 157 -8.79 -0.03 8.60
N PRO A 158 -7.58 -0.48 8.95
CA PRO A 158 -7.16 -0.49 10.34
C PRO A 158 -7.20 0.92 10.92
N LEU A 159 -7.71 1.06 12.15
CA LEU A 159 -7.75 2.36 12.85
C LEU A 159 -6.35 2.79 13.27
N LEU A 160 -5.60 1.83 13.79
CA LEU A 160 -4.29 2.01 14.40
C LEU A 160 -3.28 1.02 13.80
N ALA A 161 -2.03 1.43 13.77
CA ALA A 161 -0.90 0.56 13.48
C ALA A 161 0.19 0.79 14.53
N GLN A 162 1.04 -0.21 14.74
CA GLN A 162 2.14 -0.13 15.68
C GLN A 162 3.45 0.10 14.93
N ASP A 163 4.23 1.06 15.39
CA ASP A 163 5.58 1.27 14.89
C ASP A 163 6.49 0.12 15.33
N GLU A 164 7.17 -0.51 14.39
CA GLU A 164 8.00 -1.70 14.64
C GLU A 164 9.24 -1.39 15.49
N GLU A 165 9.76 -0.15 15.44
CA GLU A 165 10.98 0.24 16.15
C GLU A 165 10.67 0.72 17.57
N SER A 166 9.68 1.63 17.73
CA SER A 166 9.34 2.21 19.03
C SER A 166 8.31 1.39 19.81
N GLY A 167 7.47 0.63 19.12
CA GLY A 167 6.32 -0.07 19.70
C GLY A 167 5.13 0.84 19.97
N ASP A 168 5.20 2.12 19.59
CA ASP A 168 4.11 3.08 19.79
C ASP A 168 2.98 2.89 18.78
N TRP A 169 1.76 3.19 19.22
CA TRP A 169 0.60 3.18 18.34
C TRP A 169 0.43 4.53 17.65
N PHE A 170 0.10 4.49 16.36
CA PHE A 170 -0.24 5.66 15.58
C PHE A 170 -1.53 5.45 14.79
N ALA A 171 -2.24 6.54 14.49
CA ALA A 171 -3.45 6.50 13.67
C ALA A 171 -3.07 6.30 12.20
N VAL A 172 -3.65 5.30 11.54
CA VAL A 172 -3.36 5.00 10.13
C VAL A 172 -3.76 6.16 9.22
N HIS A 173 -4.90 6.81 9.49
CA HIS A 173 -5.36 7.96 8.72
C HIS A 173 -5.25 9.25 9.52
N HIS A 174 -6.03 9.35 10.62
CA HIS A 174 -6.15 10.59 11.35
C HIS A 174 -6.64 10.34 12.79
N PRO A 175 -6.12 11.03 13.82
CA PRO A 175 -6.51 10.82 15.22
C PRO A 175 -7.98 11.16 15.53
N PHE A 176 -8.68 11.83 14.64
CA PHE A 176 -10.10 12.13 14.76
C PHE A 176 -11.01 11.18 13.97
N THR A 177 -10.46 10.14 13.34
CA THR A 177 -11.24 9.11 12.66
C THR A 177 -11.94 8.22 13.68
N ARG A 178 -13.24 7.98 13.48
CA ARG A 178 -14.04 7.15 14.37
C ARG A 178 -13.69 5.67 14.22
N PRO A 179 -13.53 4.93 15.34
CA PRO A 179 -13.52 3.47 15.33
C PRO A 179 -14.83 2.93 14.78
N HIS A 180 -14.77 1.80 14.08
CA HIS A 180 -15.98 1.11 13.64
C HIS A 180 -16.85 0.74 14.85
N ALA A 181 -18.18 0.93 14.72
CA ALA A 181 -19.10 0.75 15.83
C ALA A 181 -19.06 -0.69 16.41
N ASP A 182 -18.89 -1.69 15.56
CA ASP A 182 -18.84 -3.11 15.97
C ASP A 182 -17.54 -3.47 16.71
N ASP A 183 -16.50 -2.64 16.64
CA ASP A 183 -15.16 -2.92 17.17
C ASP A 183 -14.88 -2.15 18.48
N MET A 184 -15.88 -1.45 19.03
CA MET A 184 -15.70 -0.66 20.27
C MET A 184 -15.23 -1.51 21.44
N GLU A 185 -15.70 -2.76 21.56
CA GLU A 185 -15.23 -3.68 22.60
C GLU A 185 -13.74 -4.05 22.45
N LEU A 186 -13.22 -4.14 21.21
CA LEU A 186 -11.80 -4.41 20.95
C LEU A 186 -10.97 -3.23 21.42
N LEU A 187 -11.39 -2.00 21.12
CA LEU A 187 -10.75 -0.77 21.58
C LEU A 187 -10.68 -0.70 23.11
N GLU A 188 -11.79 -1.04 23.80
CA GLU A 188 -11.85 -1.03 25.25
C GLU A 188 -10.95 -2.10 25.89
N LYS A 189 -10.83 -3.27 25.27
CA LYS A 189 -9.97 -4.37 25.72
C LYS A 189 -8.49 -4.17 25.40
N GLY A 190 -8.14 -3.14 24.63
CA GLY A 190 -6.76 -2.86 24.19
C GLY A 190 -6.29 -3.71 23.00
N ASP A 191 -7.18 -4.37 22.30
CA ASP A 191 -6.87 -5.12 21.07
C ASP A 191 -6.86 -4.18 19.85
N PHE A 192 -5.93 -3.22 19.87
CA PHE A 192 -5.85 -2.13 18.92
C PHE A 192 -5.53 -2.57 17.49
N ALA A 193 -4.84 -3.68 17.33
CA ALA A 193 -4.47 -4.23 16.03
C ALA A 193 -5.68 -4.66 15.19
N ASN A 194 -6.79 -5.00 15.85
CA ASN A 194 -7.98 -5.53 15.20
C ASN A 194 -9.14 -4.52 15.11
N VAL A 195 -8.92 -3.28 15.55
CA VAL A 195 -9.93 -2.22 15.45
C VAL A 195 -9.93 -1.62 14.06
N ARG A 196 -11.08 -1.66 13.38
CA ARG A 196 -11.30 -1.01 12.08
C ARG A 196 -11.68 0.46 12.27
N ALA A 197 -11.36 1.25 11.27
CA ALA A 197 -11.75 2.65 11.15
C ALA A 197 -13.02 2.80 10.32
N GLU A 198 -13.89 3.75 10.64
CA GLU A 198 -14.92 4.24 9.74
C GLU A 198 -14.30 5.22 8.71
N ALA A 199 -13.28 4.73 7.99
CA ALA A 199 -12.60 5.43 6.90
C ALA A 199 -12.92 4.75 5.57
N TYR A 200 -12.88 5.53 4.51
CA TYR A 200 -13.23 5.08 3.16
C TYR A 200 -12.49 5.86 2.09
N ASP A 201 -12.01 5.15 1.07
CA ASP A 201 -11.42 5.74 -0.12
C ASP A 201 -12.22 5.37 -1.36
N VAL A 202 -12.38 6.32 -2.26
CA VAL A 202 -12.88 6.07 -3.62
C VAL A 202 -11.68 5.87 -4.53
N VAL A 203 -11.65 4.71 -5.18
CA VAL A 203 -10.57 4.28 -6.07
C VAL A 203 -11.10 4.14 -7.49
N LEU A 204 -10.31 4.58 -8.45
CA LEU A 204 -10.58 4.44 -9.87
C LEU A 204 -9.33 3.95 -10.58
N ASN A 205 -9.40 2.76 -11.22
CA ASN A 205 -8.35 2.26 -12.11
C ASN A 205 -6.94 2.26 -11.50
N GLY A 206 -6.81 1.92 -10.22
CA GLY A 206 -5.53 1.90 -9.52
C GLY A 206 -5.11 3.22 -8.87
N TYR A 207 -5.96 4.26 -8.97
CA TYR A 207 -5.73 5.56 -8.34
C TYR A 207 -6.76 5.83 -7.25
N GLU A 208 -6.29 6.21 -6.07
CA GLU A 208 -7.13 6.82 -5.05
C GLU A 208 -7.54 8.21 -5.54
N LEU A 209 -8.81 8.40 -5.85
CA LEU A 209 -9.36 9.71 -6.24
C LEU A 209 -9.58 10.62 -5.07
N GLY A 210 -9.83 10.04 -3.93
CA GLY A 210 -10.05 10.76 -2.70
C GLY A 210 -10.51 9.82 -1.60
N GLY A 211 -10.55 10.35 -0.40
CA GLY A 211 -10.93 9.59 0.78
C GLY A 211 -11.52 10.48 1.86
N GLY A 212 -11.99 9.83 2.90
CA GLY A 212 -12.58 10.48 4.04
C GLY A 212 -12.85 9.54 5.19
N SER A 213 -13.50 10.05 6.20
CA SER A 213 -13.93 9.25 7.35
C SER A 213 -15.13 9.85 8.05
N ILE A 214 -15.83 9.02 8.79
CA ILE A 214 -16.69 9.48 9.87
C ILE A 214 -15.80 9.91 11.02
N ARG A 215 -16.10 11.02 11.65
CA ARG A 215 -15.28 11.63 12.69
C ARG A 215 -15.80 11.28 14.08
N ILE A 216 -14.89 11.21 15.02
CA ILE A 216 -15.25 11.20 16.45
C ILE A 216 -15.89 12.55 16.76
N HIS A 217 -17.04 12.53 17.43
CA HIS A 217 -17.73 13.72 17.90
C HIS A 217 -18.02 13.67 19.40
N GLU A 218 -17.77 12.52 20.02
CA GLU A 218 -17.88 12.32 21.46
C GLU A 218 -16.56 12.65 22.14
N LYS A 219 -16.63 13.53 23.15
CA LYS A 219 -15.46 13.99 23.90
C LYS A 219 -14.67 12.86 24.54
N ASP A 220 -15.37 11.89 25.17
CA ASP A 220 -14.73 10.83 25.94
C ASP A 220 -14.04 9.83 24.99
N LEU A 221 -14.64 9.52 23.85
CA LEU A 221 -14.01 8.67 22.83
C LEU A 221 -12.76 9.35 22.24
N GLN A 222 -12.81 10.66 22.00
CA GLN A 222 -11.63 11.40 21.52
C GLN A 222 -10.49 11.40 22.56
N ALA A 223 -10.82 11.55 23.84
CA ALA A 223 -9.83 11.49 24.91
C ALA A 223 -9.17 10.10 24.98
N LYS A 224 -9.96 9.04 24.83
CA LYS A 224 -9.45 7.65 24.77
C LYS A 224 -8.51 7.44 23.57
N MET A 225 -8.86 7.94 22.39
CA MET A 225 -7.99 7.85 21.22
C MET A 225 -6.66 8.56 21.43
N PHE A 226 -6.66 9.75 22.02
CA PHE A 226 -5.42 10.46 22.35
C PHE A 226 -4.56 9.72 23.40
N GLU A 227 -5.20 9.10 24.39
CA GLU A 227 -4.50 8.25 25.38
C GLU A 227 -3.75 7.11 24.69
N VAL A 228 -4.41 6.38 23.76
CA VAL A 228 -3.82 5.28 23.00
C VAL A 228 -2.66 5.76 22.12
N LEU A 229 -2.76 6.95 21.57
CA LEU A 229 -1.73 7.58 20.73
C LEU A 229 -0.61 8.26 21.55
N GLY A 230 -0.63 8.16 22.89
CA GLY A 230 0.38 8.74 23.76
C GLY A 230 0.39 10.26 23.78
N VAL A 231 -0.69 10.93 23.34
CA VAL A 231 -0.80 12.40 23.36
C VAL A 231 -1.20 12.87 24.75
N THR A 232 -0.29 13.54 25.44
CA THR A 232 -0.53 14.00 26.82
C THR A 232 -1.63 15.07 26.91
N PRO A 233 -2.30 15.24 28.08
CA PRO A 233 -3.30 16.28 28.26
C PRO A 233 -2.78 17.69 27.95
N GLU A 234 -1.52 17.97 28.27
CA GLU A 234 -0.87 19.24 27.99
C GLU A 234 -0.71 19.45 26.48
N GLU A 235 -0.30 18.43 25.75
CA GLU A 235 -0.18 18.47 24.29
C GLU A 235 -1.55 18.62 23.63
N GLN A 236 -2.57 17.91 24.13
CA GLN A 236 -3.95 18.05 23.67
C GLN A 236 -4.42 19.50 23.80
N GLN A 237 -4.15 20.14 24.93
CA GLN A 237 -4.51 21.52 25.15
C GLN A 237 -3.75 22.50 24.25
N ILE A 238 -2.49 22.24 23.95
CA ILE A 238 -1.68 23.10 23.07
C ILE A 238 -2.08 22.94 21.60
N LYS A 239 -2.26 21.69 21.16
CA LYS A 239 -2.44 21.36 19.73
C LYS A 239 -3.90 21.39 19.29
N PHE A 240 -4.83 21.00 20.18
CA PHE A 240 -6.21 20.65 19.81
C PHE A 240 -7.28 21.33 20.69
N ALA A 241 -6.91 22.28 21.55
CA ALA A 241 -7.87 22.94 22.45
C ALA A 241 -9.13 23.43 21.74
N HIS A 242 -8.97 24.05 20.59
CA HIS A 242 -10.09 24.64 19.83
C HIS A 242 -11.15 23.61 19.40
N ILE A 243 -10.75 22.38 19.07
CA ILE A 243 -11.69 21.33 18.67
C ILE A 243 -12.24 20.57 19.88
N LEU A 244 -11.39 20.32 20.90
CA LEU A 244 -11.81 19.65 22.13
C LEU A 244 -12.79 20.50 22.93
N ASP A 245 -12.61 21.82 22.96
CA ASP A 245 -13.55 22.74 23.58
C ASP A 245 -14.88 22.79 22.83
N ALA A 246 -14.85 22.75 21.48
CA ALA A 246 -16.06 22.66 20.69
C ALA A 246 -16.87 21.38 21.00
N PHE A 247 -16.21 20.24 21.18
CA PHE A 247 -16.88 18.98 21.54
C PHE A 247 -17.59 19.03 22.89
N ARG A 248 -17.17 19.90 23.80
CA ARG A 248 -17.86 20.12 25.09
C ARG A 248 -19.24 20.72 24.94
N PHE A 249 -19.53 21.40 23.82
CA PHE A 249 -20.81 21.98 23.50
C PHE A 249 -21.71 21.06 22.67
N GLY A 250 -21.26 19.84 22.37
CA GLY A 250 -22.01 18.84 21.62
C GLY A 250 -21.85 19.00 20.11
N ALA A 251 -20.79 18.45 19.55
CA ALA A 251 -20.63 18.37 18.11
C ALA A 251 -21.62 17.36 17.51
N PRO A 252 -22.23 17.63 16.35
CA PRO A 252 -23.06 16.64 15.67
C PRO A 252 -22.20 15.52 15.09
N PRO A 253 -22.78 14.33 14.84
CA PRO A 253 -22.14 13.35 13.97
C PRO A 253 -21.78 14.01 12.63
N HIS A 254 -20.55 13.81 12.19
CA HIS A 254 -20.04 14.41 10.95
C HIS A 254 -19.00 13.54 10.29
N GLY A 255 -18.81 13.76 9.03
CA GLY A 255 -17.83 13.11 8.18
C GLY A 255 -17.72 13.87 6.87
N GLY A 256 -16.87 13.39 5.98
CA GLY A 256 -16.67 14.06 4.71
C GLY A 256 -15.81 13.26 3.76
N LEU A 257 -15.71 13.74 2.53
CA LEU A 257 -14.90 13.19 1.46
C LEU A 257 -14.11 14.32 0.82
N ALA A 258 -12.80 14.15 0.68
CA ALA A 258 -11.94 15.03 -0.10
C ALA A 258 -11.54 14.36 -1.39
N LEU A 259 -11.72 15.03 -2.52
CA LEU A 259 -11.34 14.52 -3.84
C LEU A 259 -10.10 15.22 -4.35
N GLY A 260 -9.15 14.44 -4.90
CA GLY A 260 -7.93 14.94 -5.53
C GLY A 260 -8.22 15.48 -6.93
N LEU A 261 -8.43 16.80 -7.04
CA LEU A 261 -8.79 17.45 -8.32
C LEU A 261 -7.75 17.16 -9.42
N ASP A 262 -6.47 17.20 -9.10
CA ASP A 262 -5.40 16.92 -10.07
C ASP A 262 -5.47 15.48 -10.60
N ARG A 263 -5.78 14.50 -9.72
CA ARG A 263 -5.94 13.10 -10.15
C ARG A 263 -7.17 12.92 -11.04
N ILE A 264 -8.26 13.59 -10.72
CA ILE A 264 -9.46 13.57 -11.56
C ILE A 264 -9.15 14.20 -12.93
N ALA A 265 -8.50 15.36 -12.95
CA ALA A 265 -8.11 16.02 -14.19
C ALA A 265 -7.19 15.13 -15.04
N MET A 266 -6.19 14.49 -14.42
CA MET A 266 -5.29 13.54 -15.07
C MET A 266 -6.04 12.40 -15.75
N LEU A 267 -6.95 11.74 -15.02
CA LEU A 267 -7.70 10.60 -15.53
C LEU A 267 -8.69 11.00 -16.64
N VAL A 268 -9.36 12.15 -16.49
CA VAL A 268 -10.30 12.66 -17.53
C VAL A 268 -9.55 13.07 -18.80
N SER A 269 -8.31 13.59 -18.65
CA SER A 269 -7.48 13.98 -19.79
C SER A 269 -6.74 12.79 -20.43
N GLY A 270 -6.81 11.59 -19.83
CA GLY A 270 -6.09 10.41 -20.29
C GLY A 270 -4.57 10.48 -20.11
N GLU A 271 -4.11 11.26 -19.13
CA GLU A 271 -2.69 11.43 -18.82
C GLU A 271 -2.22 10.41 -17.77
N ASP A 272 -0.94 10.03 -17.83
CA ASP A 272 -0.34 9.07 -16.90
C ASP A 272 0.27 9.73 -15.65
N SER A 273 0.36 11.05 -15.63
CA SER A 273 0.99 11.81 -14.56
C SER A 273 0.22 13.09 -14.24
N ILE A 274 0.04 13.38 -12.94
CA ILE A 274 -0.52 14.65 -12.49
C ILE A 274 0.33 15.87 -12.93
N ARG A 275 1.59 15.67 -13.30
CA ARG A 275 2.46 16.75 -13.80
C ARG A 275 1.96 17.35 -15.11
N GLU A 276 1.23 16.57 -15.92
CA GLU A 276 0.67 17.02 -17.19
C GLU A 276 -0.54 17.94 -17.02
N VAL A 277 -1.17 17.92 -15.83
CA VAL A 277 -2.37 18.71 -15.52
C VAL A 277 -2.14 19.81 -14.49
N ILE A 278 -0.95 19.89 -13.88
CA ILE A 278 -0.56 20.95 -12.95
C ILE A 278 0.22 22.03 -13.71
N ALA A 279 -0.18 23.30 -13.56
CA ALA A 279 0.38 24.42 -14.30
C ALA A 279 1.90 24.61 -14.08
N PHE A 280 2.42 24.40 -12.89
CA PHE A 280 3.84 24.55 -12.54
C PHE A 280 4.29 23.39 -11.66
N PRO A 281 4.48 22.18 -12.24
CA PRO A 281 4.81 21.00 -11.45
C PRO A 281 6.24 21.10 -10.89
N LYS A 282 6.40 20.64 -9.66
CA LYS A 282 7.72 20.49 -9.03
C LYS A 282 8.50 19.35 -9.67
N ASN A 283 9.81 19.49 -9.71
CA ASN A 283 10.71 18.43 -10.18
C ASN A 283 10.87 17.31 -9.11
N ASN A 284 11.66 16.26 -9.44
CA ASN A 284 11.91 15.12 -8.54
C ASN A 284 12.60 15.49 -7.22
N LYS A 285 13.22 16.68 -7.14
CA LYS A 285 13.84 17.21 -5.91
C LYS A 285 12.88 18.11 -5.11
N GLY A 286 11.62 18.21 -5.52
CA GLY A 286 10.63 19.07 -4.90
C GLY A 286 10.81 20.56 -5.21
N ALA A 287 11.66 20.91 -6.19
CA ALA A 287 11.90 22.29 -6.56
C ALA A 287 10.89 22.76 -7.61
N ASP A 288 10.36 23.96 -7.39
CA ASP A 288 9.59 24.72 -8.37
C ASP A 288 10.55 25.51 -9.25
N LEU A 289 10.66 25.11 -10.51
CA LEU A 289 11.59 25.74 -11.46
C LEU A 289 11.12 27.13 -11.93
N MET A 290 9.81 27.37 -11.90
CA MET A 290 9.25 28.65 -12.29
C MET A 290 9.48 29.71 -11.21
N ALA A 291 9.18 29.37 -9.95
CA ALA A 291 9.38 30.26 -8.82
C ALA A 291 10.80 30.22 -8.24
N GLN A 292 11.67 29.33 -8.75
CA GLN A 292 13.03 29.09 -8.24
C GLN A 292 13.00 28.76 -6.73
N SER A 293 12.00 27.98 -6.28
CA SER A 293 11.79 27.63 -4.89
C SER A 293 12.16 26.13 -4.65
N PRO A 294 12.75 25.76 -3.49
CA PRO A 294 13.07 26.63 -2.33
C PRO A 294 14.27 27.54 -2.58
N CYS A 295 14.24 28.73 -2.00
CA CYS A 295 15.35 29.68 -2.02
C CYS A 295 15.90 29.92 -0.60
N GLU A 296 17.07 30.50 -0.50
CA GLU A 296 17.67 30.88 0.79
C GLU A 296 16.82 31.99 1.47
N ILE A 297 16.61 31.84 2.78
CA ILE A 297 15.96 32.86 3.61
C ILE A 297 17.04 33.79 4.17
N GLY A 298 16.85 35.09 4.07
CA GLY A 298 17.77 36.05 4.59
C GLY A 298 17.83 36.09 6.13
N MET A 299 18.97 36.52 6.67
CA MET A 299 19.16 36.62 8.11
C MET A 299 18.23 37.62 8.78
N LYS A 300 17.70 38.59 8.04
CA LYS A 300 16.72 39.55 8.54
C LYS A 300 15.42 38.90 8.83
N GLU A 301 14.88 38.13 7.88
CA GLU A 301 13.62 37.38 7.99
C GLU A 301 13.70 36.33 9.10
N LEU A 302 14.83 35.62 9.22
CA LEU A 302 15.05 34.66 10.30
C LEU A 302 15.00 35.33 11.68
N ARG A 303 15.63 36.51 11.82
CA ARG A 303 15.61 37.28 13.07
C ARG A 303 14.20 37.79 13.42
N GLU A 304 13.46 38.27 12.43
CA GLU A 304 12.06 38.73 12.61
C GLU A 304 11.15 37.58 13.05
N ALA A 305 11.41 36.34 12.58
CA ALA A 305 10.71 35.14 12.99
C ALA A 305 11.23 34.54 14.32
N TYR A 306 12.25 35.12 14.94
CA TYR A 306 12.91 34.58 16.14
C TYR A 306 13.44 33.15 15.97
N VAL A 307 13.87 32.76 14.74
CA VAL A 307 14.45 31.45 14.44
C VAL A 307 15.90 31.56 14.03
N GLN A 308 16.67 30.50 14.28
CA GLN A 308 18.07 30.42 13.88
C GLN A 308 18.31 29.04 13.22
N SER A 309 19.00 29.05 12.07
CA SER A 309 19.44 27.81 11.43
C SER A 309 20.57 27.16 12.27
N THR A 310 20.38 25.90 12.64
CA THR A 310 21.44 25.08 13.25
C THR A 310 22.20 24.27 12.21
N TYR A 311 21.81 24.37 10.93
CA TYR A 311 22.47 23.69 9.83
C TYR A 311 23.88 24.22 9.62
N LYS A 312 24.87 23.34 9.79
CA LYS A 312 26.27 23.66 9.43
C LYS A 312 26.49 23.19 7.99
N LYS A 313 26.70 24.14 7.07
CA LYS A 313 27.16 23.81 5.70
C LYS A 313 28.40 22.92 5.83
N LYS A 314 28.35 21.68 5.28
CA LYS A 314 29.59 20.90 5.09
C LYS A 314 30.53 21.75 4.22
N ALA A 315 31.76 21.91 4.66
CA ALA A 315 32.79 22.56 3.83
C ALA A 315 32.81 21.83 2.46
N GLU A 316 32.69 22.59 1.40
CA GLU A 316 32.84 22.07 0.05
C GLU A 316 34.22 21.41 -0.03
N GLU A 317 34.26 20.10 -0.27
CA GLU A 317 35.53 19.46 -0.63
C GLU A 317 36.02 20.11 -1.93
N PRO A 318 37.29 20.57 -1.99
CA PRO A 318 37.79 21.17 -3.20
C PRO A 318 37.66 20.15 -4.34
N ALA A 319 37.08 20.60 -5.45
CA ALA A 319 36.95 19.80 -6.67
C ALA A 319 38.31 19.19 -7.03
N LYS A 320 38.38 17.87 -7.10
CA LYS A 320 39.53 17.12 -7.58
C LYS A 320 39.60 17.19 -9.10
#